data_f357f65f2e7ab4ddde83d0abd4b79e77
#
_entry.id   f357f65f2e7ab4ddde83d0abd4b79e77
#
_cell.length_a   1.000
_cell.length_b   1.000
_cell.length_c   1.000
_cell.angle_alpha   90.00
_cell.angle_beta   90.00
_cell.angle_gamma   90.00
#
_symmetry.space_group_name_H-M   'P 1'
#
loop_
_entity.id
_entity.type
_entity.pdbx_description
1 polymer ?
#
loop_
_entity_poly.entity_id
_entity_poly.type
_entity_poly.pdbx_seq_one_letter_code
_entity_poly.pdbx_strand_id
1 'polypeptide(L)'
;EETENKNEAKAAFEGKIYQRNIDGEYRWSVWTGKDTYLTGPDLLNFVQNKLIPHLRKLSGNRTKEIISEIFTNTQNRMEDGYLLREVVDVMADVDFFSNEDSFAVSSIYEGLFSRMKSAEIKPLAEFHTPRVIARFMTEMVAPKVGQTIYDPCNGPSGFLTEAYHFMRPKAKNISDNEKLQKETFY
;
A
#
# COMPACT_ATOMS: atom_id res chain seq x y z
N GLU A 1 -0.89 9.30 -2.56
CA GLU A 1 -1.14 10.51 -3.35
C GLU A 1 -2.61 10.84 -3.48
N GLU A 2 -3.49 9.91 -3.84
CA GLU A 2 -4.93 10.18 -3.95
C GLU A 2 -5.55 10.69 -2.66
N THR A 3 -5.17 10.12 -1.51
CA THR A 3 -5.62 10.63 -0.20
C THR A 3 -5.15 12.07 0.02
N GLU A 4 -3.91 12.39 -0.38
CA GLU A 4 -3.39 13.75 -0.29
C GLU A 4 -4.12 14.71 -1.23
N ASN A 5 -4.47 14.27 -2.44
CA ASN A 5 -5.26 15.08 -3.38
C ASN A 5 -6.65 15.42 -2.79
N LYS A 6 -7.31 14.44 -2.15
CA LYS A 6 -8.59 14.67 -1.45
C LYS A 6 -8.45 15.64 -0.28
N ASN A 7 -7.39 15.48 0.51
CA ASN A 7 -7.13 16.36 1.66
C ASN A 7 -6.77 17.79 1.23
N GLU A 8 -6.00 17.95 0.16
CA GLU A 8 -5.66 19.25 -0.41
C GLU A 8 -6.90 19.97 -0.95
N ALA A 9 -7.77 19.26 -1.69
CA ALA A 9 -9.03 19.82 -2.16
C ALA A 9 -9.94 20.26 -1.01
N LYS A 10 -10.02 19.46 0.07
CA LYS A 10 -10.77 19.81 1.27
C LYS A 10 -10.18 21.02 1.98
N ALA A 11 -8.86 21.08 2.15
CA ALA A 11 -8.18 22.21 2.78
C ALA A 11 -8.38 23.51 1.96
N ALA A 12 -8.30 23.42 0.62
CA ALA A 12 -8.57 24.54 -0.26
C ALA A 12 -10.02 25.06 -0.12
N PHE A 13 -11.00 24.17 0.00
CA PHE A 13 -12.38 24.54 0.27
C PHE A 13 -12.55 25.24 1.62
N GLU A 14 -11.76 24.84 2.64
CA GLU A 14 -11.74 25.47 3.97
C GLU A 14 -10.85 26.74 4.03
N GLY A 15 -10.24 27.17 2.93
CA GLY A 15 -9.31 28.30 2.89
C GLY A 15 -7.97 28.04 3.61
N LYS A 16 -7.59 26.78 3.78
CA LYS A 16 -6.35 26.35 4.44
C LYS A 16 -5.31 25.88 3.42
N ILE A 17 -4.04 26.02 3.76
CA ILE A 17 -2.93 25.49 2.97
C ILE A 17 -2.67 24.03 3.44
N TYR A 18 -2.73 23.08 2.51
CA TYR A 18 -2.35 21.69 2.76
C TYR A 18 -0.88 21.47 2.42
N GLN A 19 -0.12 20.95 3.38
CA GLN A 19 1.28 20.59 3.14
C GLN A 19 1.37 19.10 2.81
N ARG A 20 1.81 18.78 1.60
CA ARG A 20 1.99 17.40 1.16
C ARG A 20 3.15 16.70 1.87
N ASN A 21 3.05 15.37 1.99
CA ASN A 21 4.14 14.54 2.52
C ASN A 21 5.21 14.28 1.46
N ILE A 22 4.79 14.06 0.22
CA ILE A 22 5.68 13.91 -0.95
C ILE A 22 5.29 14.99 -1.95
N ASP A 23 6.22 15.82 -2.32
CA ASP A 23 6.00 16.94 -3.21
C ASP A 23 6.97 16.94 -4.42
N GLY A 24 6.75 17.90 -5.33
CA GLY A 24 7.61 18.11 -6.49
C GLY A 24 7.70 16.88 -7.41
N GLU A 25 8.87 16.66 -7.92
CA GLU A 25 9.20 15.62 -8.91
C GLU A 25 9.05 14.17 -8.36
N TYR A 26 8.96 14.00 -7.02
CA TYR A 26 8.88 12.69 -6.38
C TYR A 26 7.46 12.14 -6.27
N ARG A 27 6.45 12.91 -6.63
CA ARG A 27 5.05 12.45 -6.64
C ARG A 27 4.84 11.41 -7.74
N TRP A 28 4.10 10.35 -7.40
CA TRP A 28 3.80 9.26 -8.34
C TRP A 28 3.25 9.78 -9.67
N SER A 29 2.19 10.60 -9.64
CA SER A 29 1.57 11.14 -10.85
C SER A 29 2.50 11.99 -11.72
N VAL A 30 3.57 12.56 -11.15
CA VAL A 30 4.51 13.40 -11.89
C VAL A 30 5.51 12.56 -12.67
N TRP A 31 6.15 11.58 -12.04
CA TRP A 31 7.20 10.81 -12.70
C TRP A 31 6.69 9.56 -13.45
N THR A 32 5.45 9.10 -13.16
CA THR A 32 4.82 7.99 -13.90
C THR A 32 3.89 8.44 -15.00
N GLY A 33 3.55 9.73 -15.09
CA GLY A 33 2.64 10.28 -16.08
C GLY A 33 3.03 9.90 -17.51
N LYS A 34 2.05 9.71 -18.38
CA LYS A 34 2.27 9.35 -19.81
C LYS A 34 3.06 10.41 -20.59
N ASP A 35 3.04 11.64 -20.09
CA ASP A 35 3.79 12.77 -20.67
C ASP A 35 5.20 12.91 -20.10
N THR A 36 5.64 12.02 -19.21
CA THR A 36 7.00 12.06 -18.68
C THR A 36 7.99 11.44 -19.66
N TYR A 37 9.15 12.07 -19.79
CA TYR A 37 10.25 11.56 -20.60
C TYR A 37 11.15 10.55 -19.86
N LEU A 38 10.81 10.22 -18.60
CA LEU A 38 11.60 9.29 -17.80
C LEU A 38 11.39 7.85 -18.29
N THR A 39 12.40 7.32 -18.96
CA THR A 39 12.44 5.93 -19.45
C THR A 39 13.89 5.44 -19.51
N GLY A 40 14.09 4.14 -19.70
CA GLY A 40 15.41 3.56 -19.85
C GLY A 40 16.37 3.93 -18.71
N PRO A 41 17.65 4.29 -19.05
CA PRO A 41 18.66 4.62 -18.05
C PRO A 41 18.31 5.83 -17.16
N ASP A 42 17.56 6.82 -17.69
CA ASP A 42 17.15 8.00 -16.93
C ASP A 42 16.15 7.65 -15.85
N LEU A 43 15.20 6.74 -16.12
CA LEU A 43 14.27 6.24 -15.13
C LEU A 43 14.99 5.44 -14.04
N LEU A 44 15.93 4.56 -14.42
CA LEU A 44 16.74 3.83 -13.44
C LEU A 44 17.52 4.77 -12.53
N ASN A 45 18.20 5.75 -13.12
CA ASN A 45 18.96 6.74 -12.37
C ASN A 45 18.06 7.56 -11.43
N PHE A 46 16.90 7.98 -11.90
CA PHE A 46 15.93 8.70 -11.08
C PHE A 46 15.48 7.85 -9.88
N VAL A 47 15.05 6.62 -10.13
CA VAL A 47 14.53 5.73 -9.06
C VAL A 47 15.62 5.38 -8.05
N GLN A 48 16.83 5.00 -8.51
CA GLN A 48 17.91 4.54 -7.64
C GLN A 48 18.60 5.67 -6.88
N ASN A 49 18.86 6.80 -7.54
CA ASN A 49 19.72 7.84 -7.02
C ASN A 49 18.98 9.09 -6.52
N LYS A 50 17.71 9.25 -6.89
CA LYS A 50 16.90 10.40 -6.44
C LYS A 50 15.70 9.95 -5.61
N LEU A 51 14.77 9.17 -6.18
CA LEU A 51 13.48 8.82 -5.55
C LEU A 51 13.67 8.03 -4.25
N ILE A 52 14.32 6.87 -4.30
CA ILE A 52 14.51 6.02 -3.11
C ILE A 52 15.30 6.76 -2.02
N PRO A 53 16.43 7.44 -2.30
CA PRO A 53 17.12 8.22 -1.29
C PRO A 53 16.30 9.38 -0.71
N HIS A 54 15.45 10.02 -1.51
CA HIS A 54 14.55 11.07 -1.03
C HIS A 54 13.51 10.49 -0.05
N LEU A 55 12.84 9.39 -0.41
CA LEU A 55 11.84 8.74 0.43
C LEU A 55 12.41 8.25 1.77
N ARG A 56 13.64 7.77 1.79
CA ARG A 56 14.36 7.37 3.01
C ARG A 56 14.62 8.52 3.98
N LYS A 57 14.72 9.75 3.51
CA LYS A 57 15.06 10.92 4.32
C LYS A 57 13.84 11.70 4.78
N LEU A 58 12.63 11.24 4.45
CA LEU A 58 11.41 11.92 4.87
C LEU A 58 11.28 11.92 6.38
N SER A 59 10.96 13.08 6.95
CA SER A 59 10.79 13.29 8.39
C SER A 59 9.86 14.46 8.67
N GLY A 60 9.46 14.63 9.94
CA GLY A 60 8.69 15.78 10.39
C GLY A 60 7.22 15.50 10.71
N ASN A 61 6.68 14.35 10.28
CA ASN A 61 5.39 13.87 10.74
C ASN A 61 5.31 12.34 10.64
N ARG A 62 4.32 11.74 11.30
CA ARG A 62 4.16 10.28 11.38
C ARG A 62 4.07 9.60 10.01
N THR A 63 3.38 10.20 9.04
CA THR A 63 3.24 9.64 7.68
C THR A 63 4.59 9.60 6.97
N LYS A 64 5.36 10.68 7.05
CA LYS A 64 6.71 10.76 6.47
C LYS A 64 7.66 9.74 7.10
N GLU A 65 7.58 9.56 8.42
CA GLU A 65 8.38 8.57 9.15
C GLU A 65 8.06 7.15 8.70
N ILE A 66 6.77 6.78 8.56
CA ILE A 66 6.36 5.48 8.04
C ILE A 66 6.88 5.25 6.62
N ILE A 67 6.78 6.23 5.74
CA ILE A 67 7.32 6.13 4.39
C ILE A 67 8.85 5.91 4.44
N SER A 68 9.56 6.69 5.23
CA SER A 68 11.01 6.56 5.40
C SER A 68 11.41 5.17 5.90
N GLU A 69 10.67 4.63 6.88
CA GLU A 69 10.88 3.29 7.42
C GLU A 69 10.72 2.20 6.37
N ILE A 70 9.63 2.25 5.57
CA ILE A 70 9.37 1.31 4.47
C ILE A 70 10.54 1.33 3.47
N PHE A 71 11.05 2.52 3.12
CA PHE A 71 12.10 2.66 2.12
C PHE A 71 13.52 2.49 2.67
N THR A 72 13.72 2.35 3.98
CA THR A 72 15.06 2.26 4.60
C THR A 72 15.92 1.14 3.99
N ASN A 73 15.34 -0.04 3.79
CA ASN A 73 16.03 -1.19 3.22
C ASN A 73 15.62 -1.52 1.77
N THR A 74 14.78 -0.67 1.16
CA THR A 74 14.31 -0.88 -0.22
C THR A 74 15.43 -0.59 -1.21
N GLN A 75 15.65 -1.51 -2.15
CA GLN A 75 16.60 -1.35 -3.26
C GLN A 75 15.91 -1.74 -4.56
N ASN A 76 16.11 -0.93 -5.59
CA ASN A 76 15.74 -1.36 -6.93
C ASN A 76 16.75 -2.40 -7.42
N ARG A 77 16.27 -3.59 -7.78
CA ARG A 77 17.07 -4.69 -8.34
C ARG A 77 16.90 -4.85 -9.86
N MET A 78 16.05 -4.02 -10.46
CA MET A 78 15.89 -4.03 -11.92
C MET A 78 17.06 -3.29 -12.55
N GLU A 79 17.68 -3.92 -13.55
CA GLU A 79 18.85 -3.40 -14.26
C GLU A 79 18.46 -2.77 -15.60
N ASP A 80 17.27 -3.11 -16.12
CA ASP A 80 16.72 -2.56 -17.34
C ASP A 80 15.65 -1.50 -17.04
N GLY A 81 15.92 -0.26 -17.46
CA GLY A 81 15.01 0.85 -17.22
C GLY A 81 13.78 0.87 -18.14
N TYR A 82 13.85 0.19 -19.29
CA TYR A 82 12.68 0.03 -20.16
C TYR A 82 11.71 -0.97 -19.55
N LEU A 83 12.21 -2.10 -19.04
CA LEU A 83 11.40 -3.06 -18.31
C LEU A 83 10.82 -2.45 -17.03
N LEU A 84 11.60 -1.62 -16.31
CA LEU A 84 11.09 -0.86 -15.17
C LEU A 84 9.93 0.06 -15.59
N ARG A 85 10.01 0.71 -16.76
CA ARG A 85 8.94 1.56 -17.28
C ARG A 85 7.67 0.75 -17.55
N GLU A 86 7.77 -0.41 -18.18
CA GLU A 86 6.63 -1.30 -18.42
C GLU A 86 5.94 -1.69 -17.11
N VAL A 87 6.70 -2.04 -16.08
CA VAL A 87 6.14 -2.36 -14.75
C VAL A 87 5.45 -1.16 -14.13
N VAL A 88 6.06 0.02 -14.21
CA VAL A 88 5.47 1.28 -13.70
C VAL A 88 4.16 1.59 -14.41
N ASP A 89 4.08 1.42 -15.72
CA ASP A 89 2.89 1.69 -16.52
C ASP A 89 1.74 0.74 -16.13
N VAL A 90 2.02 -0.56 -15.96
CA VAL A 90 1.03 -1.52 -15.48
C VAL A 90 0.53 -1.16 -14.08
N MET A 91 1.44 -0.74 -13.18
CA MET A 91 1.07 -0.35 -11.83
C MET A 91 0.31 0.98 -11.78
N ALA A 92 0.53 1.87 -12.73
CA ALA A 92 -0.18 3.15 -12.80
C ALA A 92 -1.65 3.00 -13.20
N ASP A 93 -2.00 1.93 -13.91
CA ASP A 93 -3.37 1.63 -14.30
C ASP A 93 -4.16 0.90 -13.19
N VAL A 94 -3.53 0.51 -12.07
CA VAL A 94 -4.18 -0.17 -10.94
C VAL A 94 -4.78 0.84 -9.97
N ASP A 95 -6.09 0.76 -9.75
CA ASP A 95 -6.79 1.51 -8.69
C ASP A 95 -6.73 0.78 -7.34
N PHE A 96 -5.71 1.07 -6.55
CA PHE A 96 -5.53 0.46 -5.22
C PHE A 96 -6.64 0.77 -4.22
N PHE A 97 -7.56 1.67 -4.54
CA PHE A 97 -8.70 2.05 -3.68
C PHE A 97 -10.00 1.39 -4.10
N SER A 98 -10.07 0.77 -5.28
CA SER A 98 -11.18 -0.08 -5.64
C SER A 98 -11.12 -1.40 -4.87
N ASN A 99 -12.28 -1.94 -4.50
CA ASN A 99 -12.31 -3.25 -3.83
C ASN A 99 -11.86 -4.37 -4.79
N GLU A 100 -12.13 -4.22 -6.08
CA GLU A 100 -11.79 -5.21 -7.11
C GLU A 100 -10.28 -5.25 -7.38
N ASP A 101 -9.65 -4.09 -7.55
CA ASP A 101 -8.22 -4.01 -7.82
C ASP A 101 -7.36 -4.30 -6.59
N SER A 102 -7.81 -3.91 -5.40
CA SER A 102 -7.16 -4.29 -4.14
C SER A 102 -7.15 -5.81 -3.96
N PHE A 103 -8.22 -6.49 -4.37
CA PHE A 103 -8.27 -7.96 -4.39
C PHE A 103 -7.31 -8.56 -5.42
N ALA A 104 -7.24 -7.97 -6.62
CA ALA A 104 -6.32 -8.40 -7.68
C ALA A 104 -4.86 -8.28 -7.24
N VAL A 105 -4.45 -7.18 -6.62
CA VAL A 105 -3.09 -6.98 -6.08
C VAL A 105 -2.75 -8.04 -5.04
N SER A 106 -3.67 -8.33 -4.11
CA SER A 106 -3.47 -9.40 -3.11
C SER A 106 -3.30 -10.77 -3.78
N SER A 107 -4.10 -11.06 -4.81
CA SER A 107 -4.02 -12.33 -5.57
C SER A 107 -2.72 -12.44 -6.37
N ILE A 108 -2.23 -11.35 -6.96
CA ILE A 108 -0.94 -11.30 -7.65
C ILE A 108 0.20 -11.57 -6.64
N TYR A 109 0.16 -10.93 -5.48
CA TYR A 109 1.14 -11.15 -4.41
C TYR A 109 1.15 -12.61 -3.95
N GLU A 110 -0.01 -13.19 -3.66
CA GLU A 110 -0.15 -14.61 -3.30
C GLU A 110 0.35 -15.54 -4.42
N GLY A 111 0.06 -15.20 -5.68
CA GLY A 111 0.54 -15.94 -6.86
C GLY A 111 2.06 -15.87 -7.04
N LEU A 112 2.67 -14.70 -6.86
CA LEU A 112 4.13 -14.52 -6.88
C LEU A 112 4.79 -15.31 -5.76
N PHE A 113 4.24 -15.24 -4.54
CA PHE A 113 4.75 -15.98 -3.39
C PHE A 113 4.68 -17.49 -3.58
N SER A 114 3.59 -17.98 -4.19
CA SER A 114 3.44 -19.40 -4.55
C SER A 114 4.47 -19.86 -5.59
N ARG A 115 4.77 -19.02 -6.60
CA ARG A 115 5.80 -19.32 -7.61
C ARG A 115 7.21 -19.27 -7.05
N MET A 116 7.50 -18.37 -6.12
CA MET A 116 8.80 -18.34 -5.41
C MET A 116 9.05 -19.60 -4.58
N LYS A 117 7.98 -20.26 -4.08
CA LYS A 117 8.09 -21.55 -3.38
C LYS A 117 8.56 -22.70 -4.27
N SER A 118 8.24 -22.67 -5.57
CA SER A 118 8.62 -23.71 -6.53
C SER A 118 10.05 -23.56 -7.07
N ALA A 119 10.70 -22.41 -6.88
CA ALA A 119 12.08 -22.17 -7.26
C ALA A 119 12.99 -22.32 -6.04
N GLU A 120 13.42 -23.54 -5.72
CA GLU A 120 14.50 -23.97 -4.80
C GLU A 120 14.86 -23.10 -3.56
N ILE A 121 14.14 -22.04 -3.27
CA ILE A 121 14.29 -21.25 -2.06
C ILE A 121 13.35 -21.83 -1.00
N LYS A 122 13.69 -23.02 -0.48
CA LYS A 122 13.20 -23.45 0.83
C LYS A 122 13.83 -22.52 1.86
N PRO A 123 13.11 -21.81 2.74
CA PRO A 123 12.47 -22.51 3.86
C PRO A 123 11.17 -21.91 4.43
N LEU A 124 10.47 -21.05 3.78
CA LEU A 124 9.25 -20.46 4.36
C LEU A 124 8.00 -20.86 3.55
N ALA A 125 7.69 -22.16 3.61
CA ALA A 125 6.38 -22.66 3.18
C ALA A 125 5.30 -22.24 4.20
N GLU A 126 5.05 -20.95 4.33
CA GLU A 126 3.90 -20.45 5.04
C GLU A 126 2.67 -20.76 4.19
N PHE A 127 1.78 -21.58 4.73
CA PHE A 127 0.50 -21.84 4.12
C PHE A 127 -0.41 -20.65 4.41
N HIS A 128 -0.61 -19.80 3.42
CA HIS A 128 -1.60 -18.73 3.55
C HIS A 128 -3.00 -19.33 3.61
N THR A 129 -3.79 -18.88 4.58
CA THR A 129 -5.20 -19.20 4.62
C THR A 129 -5.89 -18.58 3.41
N PRO A 130 -6.60 -19.37 2.57
CA PRO A 130 -7.32 -18.82 1.44
C PRO A 130 -8.29 -17.73 1.88
N ARG A 131 -8.33 -16.62 1.13
CA ARG A 131 -9.18 -15.45 1.45
C ARG A 131 -10.64 -15.80 1.67
N VAL A 132 -11.19 -16.76 0.90
CA VAL A 132 -12.57 -17.23 1.05
C VAL A 132 -12.82 -17.81 2.44
N ILE A 133 -11.85 -18.56 2.98
CA ILE A 133 -11.93 -19.14 4.33
C ILE A 133 -11.81 -18.03 5.39
N ALA A 134 -10.85 -17.11 5.25
CA ALA A 134 -10.70 -15.99 6.17
C ALA A 134 -11.96 -15.12 6.22
N ARG A 135 -12.57 -14.85 5.06
CA ARG A 135 -13.85 -14.13 4.95
C ARG A 135 -14.99 -14.89 5.64
N PHE A 136 -15.16 -16.17 5.32
CA PHE A 136 -16.20 -16.99 5.95
C PHE A 136 -16.07 -17.00 7.48
N MET A 137 -14.86 -17.20 8.00
CA MET A 137 -14.62 -17.17 9.45
C MET A 137 -14.93 -15.80 10.06
N THR A 138 -14.55 -14.72 9.38
CA THR A 138 -14.85 -13.34 9.80
C THR A 138 -16.36 -13.08 9.85
N GLU A 139 -17.10 -13.54 8.83
CA GLU A 139 -18.55 -13.41 8.77
C GLU A 139 -19.24 -14.20 9.89
N MET A 140 -18.74 -15.39 10.21
CA MET A 140 -19.27 -16.21 11.30
C MET A 140 -19.02 -15.59 12.67
N VAL A 141 -17.85 -15.01 12.91
CA VAL A 141 -17.52 -14.31 14.17
C VAL A 141 -18.25 -12.98 14.26
N ALA A 142 -18.52 -12.34 13.13
CA ALA A 142 -19.23 -11.07 12.98
C ALA A 142 -18.71 -9.95 13.93
N PRO A 143 -17.41 -9.58 13.86
CA PRO A 143 -16.85 -8.60 14.78
C PRO A 143 -17.54 -7.23 14.64
N LYS A 144 -17.59 -6.49 15.76
CA LYS A 144 -18.28 -5.19 15.84
C LYS A 144 -17.25 -4.06 15.99
N VAL A 145 -17.55 -2.90 15.44
CA VAL A 145 -16.75 -1.68 15.65
C VAL A 145 -16.62 -1.42 17.16
N GLY A 146 -15.40 -1.17 17.62
CA GLY A 146 -15.06 -1.00 19.03
C GLY A 146 -14.57 -2.27 19.73
N GLN A 147 -14.60 -3.43 19.05
CA GLN A 147 -13.92 -4.64 19.52
C GLN A 147 -12.48 -4.67 19.01
N THR A 148 -11.59 -5.28 19.79
CA THR A 148 -10.19 -5.54 19.43
C THR A 148 -10.06 -6.91 18.78
N ILE A 149 -9.28 -6.98 17.70
CA ILE A 149 -8.93 -8.20 17.00
C ILE A 149 -7.43 -8.39 17.09
N TYR A 150 -7.01 -9.56 17.54
CA TYR A 150 -5.61 -9.91 17.67
C TYR A 150 -5.29 -11.16 16.84
N ASP A 151 -4.26 -11.07 16.01
CA ASP A 151 -3.74 -12.18 15.21
C ASP A 151 -2.28 -12.43 15.58
N PRO A 152 -1.99 -13.41 16.46
CA PRO A 152 -0.64 -13.70 16.92
C PRO A 152 0.27 -14.30 15.85
N CYS A 153 -0.30 -14.76 14.74
CA CYS A 153 0.42 -15.40 13.63
C CYS A 153 0.14 -14.65 12.31
N ASN A 154 0.13 -13.34 12.39
CA ASN A 154 -0.26 -12.43 11.33
C ASN A 154 0.74 -12.44 10.15
N GLY A 155 0.70 -13.47 9.31
CA GLY A 155 1.48 -13.54 8.07
C GLY A 155 1.24 -12.31 7.17
N PRO A 156 0.62 -12.46 5.99
CA PRO A 156 0.27 -11.31 5.14
C PRO A 156 -1.02 -10.60 5.56
N SER A 157 -1.39 -10.66 6.83
CA SER A 157 -2.57 -10.01 7.43
C SER A 157 -3.93 -10.40 6.83
N GLY A 158 -4.06 -11.63 6.34
CA GLY A 158 -5.27 -12.09 5.66
C GLY A 158 -6.53 -11.95 6.51
N PHE A 159 -6.50 -12.41 7.76
CA PHE A 159 -7.63 -12.31 8.69
C PHE A 159 -7.93 -10.88 9.10
N LEU A 160 -6.91 -10.10 9.46
CA LEU A 160 -7.09 -8.70 9.86
C LEU A 160 -7.65 -7.86 8.70
N THR A 161 -7.22 -8.12 7.47
CA THR A 161 -7.73 -7.45 6.27
C THR A 161 -9.20 -7.78 6.04
N GLU A 162 -9.61 -9.06 6.11
CA GLU A 162 -11.02 -9.43 5.95
C GLU A 162 -11.89 -8.87 7.08
N ALA A 163 -11.38 -8.87 8.32
CA ALA A 163 -12.07 -8.25 9.44
C ALA A 163 -12.23 -6.72 9.25
N TYR A 164 -11.22 -6.04 8.77
CA TYR A 164 -11.31 -4.61 8.43
C TYR A 164 -12.39 -4.35 7.36
N HIS A 165 -12.38 -5.11 6.26
CA HIS A 165 -13.39 -4.99 5.21
C HIS A 165 -14.80 -5.26 5.70
N PHE A 166 -14.96 -6.22 6.61
CA PHE A 166 -16.26 -6.54 7.22
C PHE A 166 -16.77 -5.44 8.16
N MET A 167 -15.87 -4.81 8.91
CA MET A 167 -16.22 -3.79 9.91
C MET A 167 -16.36 -2.39 9.33
N ARG A 168 -15.53 -2.03 8.35
CA ARG A 168 -15.49 -0.68 7.76
C ARG A 168 -16.85 -0.13 7.30
N PRO A 169 -17.72 -0.90 6.60
CA PRO A 169 -19.04 -0.40 6.21
C PRO A 169 -19.98 -0.15 7.38
N LYS A 170 -19.66 -0.68 8.57
CA LYS A 170 -20.45 -0.56 9.80
C LYS A 170 -20.03 0.63 10.68
N ALA A 171 -18.88 1.24 10.38
CA ALA A 171 -18.41 2.47 11.03
C ALA A 171 -19.29 3.67 10.57
N LYS A 172 -20.05 4.23 11.49
CA LYS A 172 -21.10 5.24 11.18
C LYS A 172 -20.63 6.68 11.33
N ASN A 173 -19.55 6.91 12.03
CA ASN A 173 -19.06 8.24 12.38
C ASN A 173 -17.54 8.32 12.39
N ILE A 174 -16.98 9.52 12.58
CA ILE A 174 -15.54 9.76 12.58
C ILE A 174 -14.85 8.99 13.72
N SER A 175 -15.46 8.95 14.92
CA SER A 175 -14.90 8.22 16.07
C SER A 175 -14.82 6.72 15.81
N ASP A 176 -15.83 6.12 15.15
CA ASP A 176 -15.81 4.71 14.77
C ASP A 176 -14.67 4.41 13.78
N ASN A 177 -14.46 5.30 12.80
CA ASN A 177 -13.36 5.16 11.84
C ASN A 177 -11.98 5.32 12.50
N GLU A 178 -11.83 6.24 13.45
CA GLU A 178 -10.58 6.41 14.19
C GLU A 178 -10.26 5.18 15.05
N LYS A 179 -11.24 4.62 15.75
CA LYS A 179 -11.09 3.36 16.51
C LYS A 179 -10.69 2.21 15.60
N LEU A 180 -11.37 2.08 14.45
CA LEU A 180 -11.09 1.04 13.48
C LEU A 180 -9.66 1.11 12.95
N GLN A 181 -9.12 2.31 12.75
CA GLN A 181 -7.77 2.52 12.21
C GLN A 181 -6.64 2.43 13.25
N LYS A 182 -6.92 2.75 14.52
CA LYS A 182 -5.87 2.94 15.52
C LYS A 182 -5.91 1.94 16.68
N GLU A 183 -7.09 1.37 16.99
CA GLU A 183 -7.33 0.67 18.24
C GLU A 183 -7.95 -0.73 18.05
N THR A 184 -8.16 -1.18 16.81
CA THR A 184 -8.88 -2.42 16.56
C THR A 184 -7.96 -3.60 16.27
N PHE A 185 -6.89 -3.42 15.49
CA PHE A 185 -6.08 -4.51 14.96
C PHE A 185 -4.70 -4.56 15.59
N TYR A 186 -4.31 -5.75 16.07
CA TYR A 186 -3.05 -6.03 16.75
C TYR A 186 -2.47 -7.37 16.32
#